data_5044a95fdd043ba5bd0b1b5cc4833ccb
#
_entry.id   5044a95fdd043ba5bd0b1b5cc4833ccb
#
_cell.length_a   1.000
_cell.length_b   1.000
_cell.length_c   1.000
_cell.angle_alpha   90.00
_cell.angle_beta   90.00
_cell.angle_gamma   90.00
#
_symmetry.space_group_name_H-M   'P 1'
#
loop_
_entity.id
_entity.type
_entity.pdbx_description
1 polymer ?
#
loop_
_entity_poly.entity_id
_entity_poly.type
_entity_poly.pdbx_seq_one_letter_code
_entity_poly.pdbx_strand_id
1 'polypeptide(L)'
;MDGKFRTYELIVDLTYIAAVLAVAGGSLNDIYDHVERGYAFPIYAGAGFMGPMAAPIIGLSISQFWDWRWNYYLNGIVGCAMTVFLCVLCPETLQDIILFDKAKRMWKQYREQDLAGLTIRKPLRKKTPPGEFLRIILLKALAMLVHEPLIIYLTALLSLAYFVFFGFLEALPVIYGDIHGLELYQVGLCFIPIFIGAGIATILALPMARAYEKEARSGIMPPPERRLIPLIVGGFVLPISLFWQGWAGYKSSSEQD
;
A
#
# COMPACT_ATOMS: atom_id res chain seq x y z
N MET A 1 -30.15 1.86 -18.35
CA MET A 1 -28.97 2.70 -18.67
C MET A 1 -27.87 2.63 -17.59
N ASP A 2 -28.15 1.98 -16.46
CA ASP A 2 -27.34 2.11 -15.23
C ASP A 2 -26.12 1.17 -15.12
N GLY A 3 -26.11 0.03 -15.81
CA GLY A 3 -25.02 -0.94 -15.66
C GLY A 3 -23.68 -0.49 -16.29
N LYS A 4 -23.71 0.18 -17.42
CA LYS A 4 -22.49 0.64 -18.10
C LYS A 4 -21.82 1.80 -17.35
N PHE A 5 -22.61 2.70 -16.78
CA PHE A 5 -22.08 3.83 -16.00
C PHE A 5 -21.31 3.33 -14.77
N ARG A 6 -21.87 2.37 -14.04
CA ARG A 6 -21.25 1.73 -12.88
C ARG A 6 -19.92 1.03 -13.20
N THR A 7 -19.81 0.44 -14.40
CA THR A 7 -18.57 -0.24 -14.82
C THR A 7 -17.45 0.76 -15.10
N TYR A 8 -17.75 1.90 -15.71
CA TYR A 8 -16.75 2.93 -15.96
C TYR A 8 -16.23 3.57 -14.66
N GLU A 9 -17.11 3.84 -13.70
CA GLU A 9 -16.73 4.36 -12.38
C GLU A 9 -15.77 3.41 -11.67
N LEU A 10 -16.09 2.11 -11.62
CA LEU A 10 -15.23 1.09 -11.01
C LEU A 10 -13.85 1.01 -11.68
N ILE A 11 -13.78 1.11 -13.01
CA ILE A 11 -12.50 1.07 -13.73
C ILE A 11 -11.66 2.31 -13.39
N VAL A 12 -12.27 3.48 -13.30
CA VAL A 12 -11.56 4.73 -12.96
C VAL A 12 -11.03 4.66 -11.53
N ASP A 13 -11.85 4.23 -10.58
CA ASP A 13 -11.49 4.12 -9.17
C ASP A 13 -10.35 3.11 -8.96
N LEU A 14 -10.45 1.92 -9.56
CA LEU A 14 -9.39 0.90 -9.50
C LEU A 14 -8.08 1.38 -10.13
N THR A 15 -8.16 2.11 -11.24
CA THR A 15 -6.97 2.66 -11.91
C THR A 15 -6.29 3.71 -11.03
N TYR A 16 -7.07 4.56 -10.36
CA TYR A 16 -6.56 5.57 -9.44
C TYR A 16 -5.84 4.94 -8.23
N ILE A 17 -6.49 3.97 -7.58
CA ILE A 17 -5.92 3.27 -6.41
C ILE A 17 -4.61 2.56 -6.79
N ALA A 18 -4.59 1.84 -7.92
CA ALA A 18 -3.40 1.15 -8.39
C ALA A 18 -2.25 2.12 -8.71
N ALA A 19 -2.55 3.28 -9.30
CA ALA A 19 -1.56 4.30 -9.60
C ALA A 19 -0.92 4.88 -8.33
N VAL A 20 -1.72 5.20 -7.32
CA VAL A 20 -1.23 5.75 -6.03
C VAL A 20 -0.31 4.75 -5.33
N LEU A 21 -0.70 3.47 -5.25
CA LEU A 21 0.11 2.43 -4.63
C LEU A 21 1.46 2.23 -5.36
N ALA A 22 1.45 2.22 -6.69
CA ALA A 22 2.66 2.04 -7.48
C ALA A 22 3.62 3.23 -7.35
N VAL A 23 3.10 4.46 -7.41
CA VAL A 23 3.91 5.69 -7.33
C VAL A 23 4.49 5.87 -5.93
N ALA A 24 3.72 5.62 -4.88
CA ALA A 24 4.20 5.78 -3.49
C ALA A 24 5.39 4.87 -3.18
N GLY A 25 5.36 3.61 -3.64
CA GLY A 25 6.51 2.69 -3.51
C GLY A 25 7.76 3.19 -4.25
N GLY A 26 7.59 3.74 -5.45
CA GLY A 26 8.66 4.37 -6.22
C GLY A 26 9.25 5.60 -5.51
N SER A 27 8.40 6.50 -5.04
CA SER A 27 8.83 7.71 -4.32
C SER A 27 9.60 7.39 -3.03
N LEU A 28 9.18 6.38 -2.27
CA LEU A 28 9.92 5.90 -1.10
C LEU A 28 11.32 5.38 -1.49
N ASN A 29 11.40 4.69 -2.63
CA ASN A 29 12.68 4.21 -3.15
C ASN A 29 13.61 5.34 -3.59
N ASP A 30 13.07 6.47 -4.05
CA ASP A 30 13.85 7.63 -4.50
C ASP A 30 14.33 8.50 -3.33
N ILE A 31 13.53 8.60 -2.25
CA ILE A 31 13.80 9.47 -1.10
C ILE A 31 14.73 8.81 -0.08
N TYR A 32 14.50 7.53 0.22
CA TYR A 32 15.20 6.82 1.28
C TYR A 32 16.37 5.99 0.77
N ASP A 33 17.48 6.01 1.52
CA ASP A 33 18.65 5.20 1.25
C ASP A 33 18.38 3.70 1.53
N HIS A 34 19.20 2.79 1.00
CA HIS A 34 19.00 1.33 1.13
C HIS A 34 18.78 0.85 2.57
N VAL A 35 19.40 1.51 3.54
CA VAL A 35 19.28 1.17 4.96
C VAL A 35 17.98 1.74 5.53
N GLU A 36 17.69 2.99 5.24
CA GLU A 36 16.52 3.72 5.74
C GLU A 36 15.20 3.19 5.19
N ARG A 37 15.21 2.62 4.01
CA ARG A 37 14.05 1.91 3.43
C ARG A 37 13.51 0.82 4.36
N GLY A 38 14.38 0.23 5.20
CA GLY A 38 14.02 -0.83 6.13
C GLY A 38 12.92 -0.43 7.12
N TYR A 39 12.80 0.83 7.50
CA TYR A 39 11.73 1.31 8.38
C TYR A 39 10.63 2.09 7.64
N ALA A 40 10.93 2.71 6.51
CA ALA A 40 9.93 3.45 5.73
C ALA A 40 8.87 2.51 5.11
N PHE A 41 9.30 1.37 4.56
CA PHE A 41 8.38 0.40 3.96
C PHE A 41 7.39 -0.24 4.95
N PRO A 42 7.76 -0.67 6.17
CA PRO A 42 6.79 -1.16 7.15
C PRO A 42 5.72 -0.13 7.53
N ILE A 43 6.09 1.15 7.67
CA ILE A 43 5.13 2.22 7.96
C ILE A 43 4.16 2.39 6.79
N TYR A 44 4.69 2.46 5.57
CA TYR A 44 3.89 2.56 4.36
C TYR A 44 2.94 1.37 4.19
N ALA A 45 3.44 0.15 4.35
CA ALA A 45 2.63 -1.05 4.27
C ALA A 45 1.57 -1.09 5.36
N GLY A 46 1.92 -0.75 6.60
CA GLY A 46 0.99 -0.66 7.72
C GLY A 46 -0.14 0.33 7.45
N ALA A 47 0.17 1.54 6.97
CA ALA A 47 -0.83 2.52 6.59
C ALA A 47 -1.74 2.00 5.46
N GLY A 48 -1.17 1.30 4.47
CA GLY A 48 -1.91 0.68 3.37
C GLY A 48 -2.90 -0.40 3.83
N PHE A 49 -2.57 -1.15 4.87
CA PHE A 49 -3.50 -2.14 5.45
C PHE A 49 -4.52 -1.52 6.41
N MET A 50 -4.15 -0.47 7.14
CA MET A 50 -5.08 0.20 8.06
C MET A 50 -6.24 0.88 7.34
N GLY A 51 -6.03 1.41 6.13
CA GLY A 51 -7.08 2.06 5.33
C GLY A 51 -8.30 1.16 5.08
N PRO A 52 -8.14 0.00 4.40
CA PRO A 52 -9.23 -0.93 4.17
C PRO A 52 -9.89 -1.47 5.44
N MET A 53 -9.18 -1.54 6.57
CA MET A 53 -9.76 -1.96 7.86
C MET A 53 -10.57 -0.84 8.52
N ALA A 54 -10.21 0.42 8.32
CA ALA A 54 -10.98 1.56 8.79
C ALA A 54 -12.25 1.80 7.95
N ALA A 55 -12.23 1.44 6.68
CA ALA A 55 -13.32 1.67 5.75
C ALA A 55 -14.66 1.03 6.19
N PRO A 56 -14.73 -0.25 6.63
CA PRO A 56 -15.97 -0.84 7.12
C PRO A 56 -16.47 -0.18 8.42
N ILE A 57 -15.56 0.24 9.32
CA ILE A 57 -15.94 0.91 10.58
C ILE A 57 -16.73 2.19 10.27
N ILE A 58 -16.22 2.98 9.35
CA ILE A 58 -16.84 4.25 8.97
C ILE A 58 -18.04 4.01 8.02
N GLY A 59 -17.84 3.17 7.00
CA GLY A 59 -18.80 2.96 5.92
C GLY A 59 -20.10 2.30 6.37
N LEU A 60 -20.02 1.25 7.21
CA LEU A 60 -21.19 0.60 7.74
C LEU A 60 -21.95 1.50 8.73
N SER A 61 -21.23 2.29 9.53
CA SER A 61 -21.84 3.27 10.42
C SER A 61 -22.59 4.36 9.65
N ILE A 62 -22.00 4.89 8.59
CA ILE A 62 -22.67 5.88 7.72
C ILE A 62 -23.90 5.25 7.06
N SER A 63 -23.80 4.03 6.56
CA SER A 63 -24.91 3.35 5.89
C SER A 63 -26.07 3.03 6.83
N GLN A 64 -25.81 2.88 8.15
CA GLN A 64 -26.86 2.65 9.15
C GLN A 64 -27.63 3.91 9.49
N PHE A 65 -26.96 5.04 9.70
CA PHE A 65 -27.55 6.25 10.22
C PHE A 65 -27.89 7.29 9.15
N TRP A 66 -27.28 7.17 7.98
CA TRP A 66 -27.42 8.10 6.85
C TRP A 66 -27.65 7.30 5.56
N ASP A 67 -27.84 7.99 4.43
CA ASP A 67 -27.97 7.34 3.12
C ASP A 67 -26.60 6.77 2.68
N TRP A 68 -26.58 5.56 2.09
CA TRP A 68 -25.39 4.90 1.54
C TRP A 68 -24.60 5.78 0.56
N ARG A 69 -25.26 6.75 -0.09
CA ARG A 69 -24.64 7.72 -1.01
C ARG A 69 -23.58 8.58 -0.32
N TRP A 70 -23.71 8.81 0.98
CA TRP A 70 -22.74 9.57 1.75
C TRP A 70 -21.36 8.92 1.82
N ASN A 71 -21.26 7.60 1.67
CA ASN A 71 -19.99 6.92 1.57
C ASN A 71 -19.21 7.37 0.33
N TYR A 72 -19.88 7.57 -0.80
CA TYR A 72 -19.23 8.05 -2.03
C TYR A 72 -18.86 9.54 -1.93
N TYR A 73 -19.73 10.36 -1.37
CA TYR A 73 -19.43 11.78 -1.19
C TYR A 73 -18.26 12.00 -0.25
N LEU A 74 -18.19 11.28 0.88
CA LEU A 74 -17.09 11.35 1.82
C LEU A 74 -15.77 10.96 1.16
N ASN A 75 -15.74 9.81 0.47
CA ASN A 75 -14.56 9.35 -0.24
C ASN A 75 -14.12 10.34 -1.34
N GLY A 76 -15.06 10.92 -2.06
CA GLY A 76 -14.78 11.96 -3.07
C GLY A 76 -14.17 13.22 -2.45
N ILE A 77 -14.73 13.72 -1.35
CA ILE A 77 -14.21 14.89 -0.64
C ILE A 77 -12.81 14.64 -0.11
N VAL A 78 -12.59 13.50 0.58
CA VAL A 78 -11.29 13.13 1.11
C VAL A 78 -10.28 12.93 -0.01
N GLY A 79 -10.66 12.27 -1.11
CA GLY A 79 -9.80 12.07 -2.28
C GLY A 79 -9.38 13.39 -2.92
N CYS A 80 -10.32 14.34 -3.11
CA CYS A 80 -10.00 15.68 -3.62
C CYS A 80 -9.07 16.44 -2.66
N ALA A 81 -9.37 16.43 -1.36
CA ALA A 81 -8.54 17.09 -0.36
C ALA A 81 -7.11 16.54 -0.35
N MET A 82 -6.95 15.21 -0.38
CA MET A 82 -5.64 14.55 -0.44
C MET A 82 -4.90 14.84 -1.74
N THR A 83 -5.61 14.91 -2.88
CA THR A 83 -4.99 15.27 -4.16
C THR A 83 -4.45 16.69 -4.12
N VAL A 84 -5.23 17.67 -3.62
CA VAL A 84 -4.76 19.05 -3.45
C VAL A 84 -3.57 19.11 -2.49
N PHE A 85 -3.64 18.40 -1.37
CA PHE A 85 -2.55 18.31 -0.40
C PHE A 85 -1.26 17.78 -1.04
N LEU A 86 -1.34 16.70 -1.81
CA LEU A 86 -0.20 16.14 -2.52
C LEU A 86 0.37 17.11 -3.58
N CYS A 87 -0.49 17.75 -4.37
CA CYS A 87 -0.04 18.70 -5.39
C CYS A 87 0.69 19.92 -4.79
N VAL A 88 0.31 20.36 -3.59
CA VAL A 88 0.88 21.54 -2.93
C VAL A 88 2.15 21.20 -2.12
N LEU A 89 2.16 20.06 -1.45
CA LEU A 89 3.19 19.72 -0.46
C LEU A 89 4.23 18.70 -0.96
N CYS A 90 3.91 17.88 -1.99
CA CYS A 90 4.88 16.92 -2.51
C CYS A 90 5.76 17.55 -3.59
N PRO A 91 7.04 17.83 -3.29
CA PRO A 91 7.99 18.26 -4.30
C PRO A 91 8.38 17.08 -5.19
N GLU A 92 9.04 17.39 -6.31
CA GLU A 92 9.64 16.38 -7.18
C GLU A 92 10.65 15.52 -6.40
N THR A 93 10.53 14.19 -6.48
CA THR A 93 11.37 13.24 -5.75
C THR A 93 12.43 12.57 -6.62
N LEU A 94 12.28 12.61 -7.95
CA LEU A 94 13.21 11.99 -8.87
C LEU A 94 14.56 12.74 -8.89
N GLN A 95 15.61 12.11 -8.39
CA GLN A 95 16.95 12.72 -8.26
C GLN A 95 17.49 13.30 -9.56
N ASP A 96 17.28 12.63 -10.68
CA ASP A 96 17.74 13.09 -12.00
C ASP A 96 17.10 14.41 -12.42
N ILE A 97 15.81 14.62 -12.11
CA ILE A 97 15.08 15.85 -12.41
C ILE A 97 15.55 16.96 -11.47
N ILE A 98 15.69 16.67 -10.17
CA ILE A 98 16.16 17.63 -9.17
C ILE A 98 17.57 18.13 -9.53
N LEU A 99 18.49 17.22 -9.88
CA LEU A 99 19.84 17.56 -10.28
C LEU A 99 19.86 18.38 -11.59
N PHE A 100 19.02 18.04 -12.54
CA PHE A 100 18.89 18.79 -13.78
C PHE A 100 18.36 20.21 -13.54
N ASP A 101 17.35 20.37 -12.72
CA ASP A 101 16.79 21.68 -12.39
C ASP A 101 17.78 22.53 -11.56
N LYS A 102 18.50 21.90 -10.63
CA LYS A 102 19.59 22.57 -9.89
C LYS A 102 20.71 23.03 -10.82
N ALA A 103 21.16 22.17 -11.72
CA ALA A 103 22.15 22.51 -12.73
C ALA A 103 21.67 23.66 -13.65
N LYS A 104 20.41 23.65 -14.06
CA LYS A 104 19.82 24.72 -14.87
C LYS A 104 19.72 26.05 -14.14
N ARG A 105 19.43 26.04 -12.82
CA ARG A 105 19.43 27.24 -11.96
C ARG A 105 20.85 27.80 -11.81
N MET A 106 21.84 26.94 -11.53
CA MET A 106 23.24 27.35 -11.44
C MET A 106 23.74 27.94 -12.76
N TRP A 107 23.40 27.32 -13.91
CA TRP A 107 23.76 27.84 -15.23
C TRP A 107 23.18 29.23 -15.51
N LYS A 108 21.99 29.55 -15.01
CA LYS A 108 21.42 30.90 -15.12
C LYS A 108 22.09 31.92 -14.20
N GLN A 109 22.64 31.48 -13.08
CA GLN A 109 23.23 32.34 -12.07
C GLN A 109 24.70 32.67 -12.34
N TYR A 110 25.45 31.73 -12.91
CA TYR A 110 26.84 31.89 -13.28
C TYR A 110 26.93 32.27 -14.77
N ARG A 111 27.74 33.32 -15.07
CA ARG A 111 27.98 33.79 -16.43
C ARG A 111 28.60 32.66 -17.27
N GLU A 112 28.24 32.53 -18.53
CA GLU A 112 28.74 31.49 -19.47
C GLU A 112 30.27 31.32 -19.47
N GLN A 113 31.01 32.35 -19.11
CA GLN A 113 32.49 32.38 -19.09
C GLN A 113 33.08 31.53 -17.97
N ASP A 114 32.39 31.40 -16.81
CA ASP A 114 32.86 30.63 -15.65
C ASP A 114 32.59 29.15 -15.73
N LEU A 115 31.73 28.76 -16.65
CA LEU A 115 31.30 27.38 -16.88
C LEU A 115 31.82 26.79 -18.20
N ALA A 116 32.81 27.44 -18.82
CA ALA A 116 33.43 26.98 -20.06
C ALA A 116 34.00 25.56 -19.88
N GLY A 117 33.37 24.57 -20.50
CA GLY A 117 33.72 23.16 -20.41
C GLY A 117 32.72 22.28 -19.59
N LEU A 118 31.76 22.86 -18.89
CA LEU A 118 30.69 22.12 -18.25
C LEU A 118 29.46 22.03 -19.15
N THR A 119 29.09 20.82 -19.50
CA THR A 119 27.86 20.54 -20.27
C THR A 119 26.79 20.00 -19.35
N ILE A 120 25.61 20.64 -19.32
CA ILE A 120 24.44 20.10 -18.62
C ILE A 120 23.98 18.86 -19.39
N ARG A 121 24.24 17.69 -18.84
CA ARG A 121 23.74 16.44 -19.40
C ARG A 121 22.25 16.34 -19.10
N LYS A 122 21.40 16.48 -20.12
CA LYS A 122 19.98 16.17 -19.98
C LYS A 122 19.83 14.73 -19.52
N PRO A 123 18.95 14.44 -18.54
CA PRO A 123 18.63 13.07 -18.22
C PRO A 123 18.21 12.36 -19.51
N LEU A 124 18.91 11.26 -19.82
CA LEU A 124 18.69 10.48 -21.06
C LEU A 124 17.37 9.71 -20.94
N ARG A 125 16.26 10.42 -20.82
CA ARG A 125 14.95 9.83 -20.98
C ARG A 125 14.76 9.59 -22.49
N LYS A 126 15.15 8.40 -22.97
CA LYS A 126 14.75 7.96 -24.31
C LYS A 126 13.26 8.15 -24.43
N LYS A 127 12.82 8.97 -25.35
CA LYS A 127 11.39 9.09 -25.69
C LYS A 127 10.98 7.80 -26.40
N THR A 128 10.70 6.77 -25.62
CA THR A 128 10.08 5.55 -26.14
C THR A 128 8.63 5.87 -26.45
N PRO A 129 8.10 5.54 -27.61
CA PRO A 129 6.68 5.73 -27.91
C PRO A 129 5.83 4.99 -26.85
N PRO A 130 4.69 5.56 -26.42
CA PRO A 130 3.94 5.05 -25.28
C PRO A 130 3.51 3.59 -25.42
N GLY A 131 3.24 3.12 -26.63
CA GLY A 131 2.89 1.71 -26.87
C GLY A 131 4.08 0.75 -26.71
N GLU A 132 5.27 1.16 -27.13
CA GLU A 132 6.50 0.39 -26.95
C GLU A 132 6.95 0.40 -25.49
N PHE A 133 6.79 1.52 -24.80
CA PHE A 133 7.05 1.66 -23.37
C PHE A 133 6.17 0.71 -22.55
N LEU A 134 4.86 0.69 -22.82
CA LEU A 134 3.92 -0.21 -22.15
C LEU A 134 4.26 -1.68 -22.43
N ARG A 135 4.57 -2.02 -23.68
CA ARG A 135 4.97 -3.38 -24.07
C ARG A 135 6.23 -3.83 -23.34
N ILE A 136 7.26 -2.98 -23.27
CA ILE A 136 8.52 -3.31 -22.59
C ILE A 136 8.27 -3.54 -21.09
N ILE A 137 7.49 -2.68 -20.42
CA ILE A 137 7.18 -2.82 -19.00
C ILE A 137 6.41 -4.11 -18.72
N LEU A 138 5.34 -4.38 -19.49
CA LEU A 138 4.52 -5.57 -19.30
C LEU A 138 5.31 -6.86 -19.56
N LEU A 139 6.07 -6.91 -20.69
CA LEU A 139 6.87 -8.10 -21.00
C LEU A 139 7.98 -8.31 -19.97
N LYS A 140 8.62 -7.24 -19.48
CA LYS A 140 9.66 -7.34 -18.47
C LYS A 140 9.08 -7.82 -17.13
N ALA A 141 7.92 -7.28 -16.70
CA ALA A 141 7.25 -7.70 -15.48
C ALA A 141 6.82 -9.18 -15.54
N LEU A 142 6.23 -9.61 -16.67
CA LEU A 142 5.85 -11.00 -16.88
C LEU A 142 7.07 -11.93 -16.95
N ALA A 143 8.13 -11.50 -17.62
CA ALA A 143 9.37 -12.28 -17.69
C ALA A 143 9.99 -12.46 -16.30
N MET A 144 10.01 -11.41 -15.45
CA MET A 144 10.50 -11.51 -14.08
C MET A 144 9.61 -12.45 -13.24
N LEU A 145 8.29 -12.39 -13.43
CA LEU A 145 7.35 -13.27 -12.72
C LEU A 145 7.54 -14.75 -13.08
N VAL A 146 8.03 -15.06 -14.29
CA VAL A 146 8.21 -16.46 -14.72
C VAL A 146 9.63 -16.99 -14.47
N HIS A 147 10.65 -16.12 -14.57
CA HIS A 147 12.05 -16.55 -14.51
C HIS A 147 12.70 -16.40 -13.13
N GLU A 148 12.16 -15.54 -12.26
CA GLU A 148 12.75 -15.27 -10.95
C GLU A 148 11.99 -16.02 -9.85
N PRO A 149 12.54 -17.15 -9.31
CA PRO A 149 11.82 -17.98 -8.34
C PRO A 149 11.51 -17.23 -7.04
N LEU A 150 12.36 -16.29 -6.63
CA LEU A 150 12.11 -15.45 -5.46
C LEU A 150 10.88 -14.57 -5.65
N ILE A 151 10.72 -13.98 -6.83
CA ILE A 151 9.57 -13.13 -7.15
C ILE A 151 8.28 -13.97 -7.18
N ILE A 152 8.33 -15.17 -7.77
CA ILE A 152 7.19 -16.10 -7.78
C ILE A 152 6.74 -16.42 -6.36
N TYR A 153 7.68 -16.80 -5.49
CA TYR A 153 7.39 -17.14 -4.10
C TYR A 153 6.80 -15.95 -3.32
N LEU A 154 7.42 -14.78 -3.40
CA LEU A 154 6.94 -13.58 -2.70
C LEU A 154 5.57 -13.14 -3.22
N THR A 155 5.34 -13.22 -4.53
CA THR A 155 4.04 -12.87 -5.12
C THR A 155 2.96 -13.84 -4.69
N ALA A 156 3.24 -15.15 -4.68
CA ALA A 156 2.28 -16.16 -4.21
C ALA A 156 1.93 -15.95 -2.73
N LEU A 157 2.93 -15.67 -1.89
CA LEU A 157 2.72 -15.40 -0.47
C LEU A 157 1.88 -14.14 -0.25
N LEU A 158 2.19 -13.07 -0.98
CA LEU A 158 1.44 -11.81 -0.90
C LEU A 158 0.01 -12.00 -1.39
N SER A 159 -0.19 -12.74 -2.48
CA SER A 159 -1.52 -13.08 -3.01
C SER A 159 -2.35 -13.85 -1.99
N LEU A 160 -1.74 -14.83 -1.30
CA LEU A 160 -2.40 -15.57 -0.23
C LEU A 160 -2.79 -14.66 0.93
N ALA A 161 -1.88 -13.77 1.36
CA ALA A 161 -2.17 -12.83 2.43
C ALA A 161 -3.33 -11.89 2.07
N TYR A 162 -3.36 -11.36 0.86
CA TYR A 162 -4.48 -10.55 0.37
C TYR A 162 -5.77 -11.34 0.23
N PHE A 163 -5.71 -12.58 -0.26
CA PHE A 163 -6.87 -13.47 -0.34
C PHE A 163 -7.53 -13.66 1.04
N VAL A 164 -6.73 -13.99 2.04
CA VAL A 164 -7.22 -14.13 3.43
C VAL A 164 -7.78 -12.81 3.95
N PHE A 165 -7.06 -11.71 3.72
CA PHE A 165 -7.45 -10.38 4.18
C PHE A 165 -8.80 -9.94 3.61
N PHE A 166 -8.99 -10.00 2.29
CA PHE A 166 -10.26 -9.65 1.66
C PHE A 166 -11.37 -10.66 2.01
N GLY A 167 -11.02 -11.95 2.18
CA GLY A 167 -11.95 -12.95 2.68
C GLY A 167 -12.54 -12.59 4.05
N PHE A 168 -11.73 -12.02 4.94
CA PHE A 168 -12.24 -11.50 6.22
C PHE A 168 -13.18 -10.31 6.08
N LEU A 169 -12.87 -9.38 5.18
CA LEU A 169 -13.74 -8.22 4.94
C LEU A 169 -15.16 -8.65 4.53
N GLU A 170 -15.28 -9.74 3.77
CA GLU A 170 -16.56 -10.28 3.33
C GLU A 170 -17.21 -11.21 4.38
N ALA A 171 -16.40 -12.01 5.07
CA ALA A 171 -16.90 -13.01 6.03
C ALA A 171 -17.48 -12.37 7.31
N LEU A 172 -16.88 -11.29 7.82
CA LEU A 172 -17.32 -10.68 9.07
C LEU A 172 -18.76 -10.12 9.00
N PRO A 173 -19.19 -9.41 7.96
CA PRO A 173 -20.58 -8.99 7.82
C PRO A 173 -21.57 -10.17 7.78
N VAL A 174 -21.21 -11.27 7.12
CA VAL A 174 -22.06 -12.46 7.08
C VAL A 174 -22.17 -13.13 8.45
N ILE A 175 -21.03 -13.32 9.13
CA ILE A 175 -21.00 -13.98 10.44
C ILE A 175 -21.76 -13.14 11.49
N TYR A 176 -21.44 -11.88 11.60
CA TYR A 176 -21.98 -11.02 12.65
C TYR A 176 -23.31 -10.38 12.28
N GLY A 177 -23.54 -10.05 11.01
CA GLY A 177 -24.81 -9.50 10.54
C GLY A 177 -25.86 -10.58 10.33
N ASP A 178 -25.62 -11.56 9.44
CA ASP A 178 -26.65 -12.51 9.04
C ASP A 178 -26.85 -13.63 10.07
N ILE A 179 -25.77 -14.17 10.65
CA ILE A 179 -25.86 -15.31 11.59
C ILE A 179 -26.19 -14.84 13.01
N HIS A 180 -25.52 -13.78 13.51
CA HIS A 180 -25.73 -13.27 14.87
C HIS A 180 -26.76 -12.14 14.95
N GLY A 181 -27.23 -11.59 13.83
CA GLY A 181 -28.27 -10.58 13.77
C GLY A 181 -27.85 -9.20 14.31
N LEU A 182 -26.55 -8.88 14.29
CA LEU A 182 -26.05 -7.59 14.71
C LEU A 182 -26.43 -6.48 13.70
N GLU A 183 -26.69 -5.29 14.20
CA GLU A 183 -26.94 -4.13 13.36
C GLU A 183 -25.68 -3.71 12.59
N LEU A 184 -25.88 -3.01 11.46
CA LEU A 184 -24.81 -2.69 10.50
C LEU A 184 -23.62 -1.95 11.12
N TYR A 185 -23.89 -0.98 12.03
CA TYR A 185 -22.84 -0.25 12.74
C TYR A 185 -22.08 -1.15 13.73
N GLN A 186 -22.76 -2.11 14.36
CA GLN A 186 -22.12 -3.07 15.28
C GLN A 186 -21.17 -4.00 14.54
N VAL A 187 -21.58 -4.44 13.35
CA VAL A 187 -20.69 -5.19 12.44
C VAL A 187 -19.46 -4.37 12.09
N GLY A 188 -19.64 -3.07 11.83
CA GLY A 188 -18.50 -2.15 11.60
C GLY A 188 -17.54 -2.11 12.78
N LEU A 189 -18.04 -2.09 14.03
CA LEU A 189 -17.20 -2.10 15.22
C LEU A 189 -16.38 -3.39 15.38
N CYS A 190 -16.84 -4.51 14.83
CA CYS A 190 -16.09 -5.77 14.84
C CYS A 190 -14.77 -5.71 14.04
N PHE A 191 -14.56 -4.69 13.23
CA PHE A 191 -13.30 -4.45 12.53
C PHE A 191 -12.26 -3.71 13.39
N ILE A 192 -12.64 -3.12 14.52
CA ILE A 192 -11.71 -2.38 15.41
C ILE A 192 -10.55 -3.26 15.89
N PRO A 193 -10.75 -4.50 16.37
CA PRO A 193 -9.64 -5.37 16.78
C PRO A 193 -8.64 -5.63 15.66
N ILE A 194 -9.11 -5.79 14.42
CA ILE A 194 -8.25 -6.03 13.25
C ILE A 194 -7.44 -4.76 12.94
N PHE A 195 -8.08 -3.59 12.99
CA PHE A 195 -7.41 -2.30 12.82
C PHE A 195 -6.31 -2.07 13.87
N ILE A 196 -6.61 -2.35 15.15
CA ILE A 196 -5.64 -2.26 16.25
C ILE A 196 -4.51 -3.27 16.04
N GLY A 197 -4.83 -4.51 15.63
CA GLY A 197 -3.86 -5.55 15.34
C GLY A 197 -2.86 -5.14 14.23
N ALA A 198 -3.35 -4.52 13.16
CA ALA A 198 -2.49 -3.98 12.10
C ALA A 198 -1.57 -2.86 12.61
N GLY A 199 -2.08 -1.98 13.46
CA GLY A 199 -1.29 -0.95 14.13
C GLY A 199 -0.18 -1.54 15.01
N ILE A 200 -0.51 -2.52 15.84
CA ILE A 200 0.44 -3.24 16.70
C ILE A 200 1.51 -3.94 15.86
N ALA A 201 1.12 -4.65 14.79
CA ALA A 201 2.05 -5.32 13.90
C ALA A 201 3.05 -4.33 13.27
N THR A 202 2.56 -3.17 12.83
CA THR A 202 3.40 -2.09 12.29
C THR A 202 4.38 -1.57 13.34
N ILE A 203 3.91 -1.32 14.57
CA ILE A 203 4.75 -0.84 15.68
C ILE A 203 5.82 -1.89 16.04
N LEU A 204 5.47 -3.17 16.06
CA LEU A 204 6.41 -4.26 16.36
C LEU A 204 7.46 -4.46 15.24
N ALA A 205 7.16 -4.12 14.01
CA ALA A 205 8.10 -4.17 12.91
C ALA A 205 9.20 -3.09 13.00
N LEU A 206 8.90 -1.93 13.61
CA LEU A 206 9.83 -0.79 13.70
C LEU A 206 11.13 -1.09 14.48
N PRO A 207 11.11 -1.71 15.69
CA PRO A 207 12.35 -2.02 16.39
C PRO A 207 13.22 -3.02 15.64
N MET A 208 12.63 -3.97 14.91
CA MET A 208 13.37 -4.91 14.08
C MET A 208 14.06 -4.19 12.90
N ALA A 209 13.35 -3.25 12.27
CA ALA A 209 13.91 -2.41 11.22
C ALA A 209 15.05 -1.51 11.73
N ARG A 210 14.89 -0.92 12.93
CA ARG A 210 15.94 -0.11 13.58
C ARG A 210 17.17 -0.93 13.97
N ALA A 211 16.98 -2.15 14.46
CA ALA A 211 18.07 -3.06 14.78
C ALA A 211 18.91 -3.38 13.53
N TYR A 212 18.23 -3.67 12.41
CA TYR A 212 18.88 -3.88 11.12
C TYR A 212 19.66 -2.64 10.65
N GLU A 213 19.08 -1.45 10.77
CA GLU A 213 19.72 -0.20 10.42
C GLU A 213 20.97 0.06 11.26
N LYS A 214 20.88 -0.12 12.57
CA LYS A 214 22.01 0.09 13.51
C LYS A 214 23.18 -0.83 13.17
N GLU A 215 22.89 -2.09 12.84
CA GLU A 215 23.92 -3.06 12.45
C GLU A 215 24.54 -2.71 11.10
N ALA A 216 23.73 -2.33 10.10
CA ALA A 216 24.22 -1.88 8.80
C ALA A 216 25.10 -0.64 8.87
N ARG A 217 24.77 0.31 9.74
CA ARG A 217 25.59 1.53 9.98
C ARG A 217 26.89 1.26 10.75
N SER A 218 27.01 0.12 11.44
CA SER A 218 28.25 -0.27 12.11
C SER A 218 29.33 -0.84 11.16
N GLY A 219 29.05 -0.89 9.86
CA GLY A 219 29.97 -1.34 8.82
C GLY A 219 29.85 -2.84 8.48
N ILE A 220 28.99 -3.57 9.18
CA ILE A 220 28.70 -4.98 8.89
C ILE A 220 27.31 -5.01 8.24
N MET A 221 27.24 -5.23 6.93
CA MET A 221 25.94 -5.41 6.27
C MET A 221 25.26 -6.69 6.77
N PRO A 222 24.17 -6.60 7.52
CA PRO A 222 23.45 -7.78 7.97
C PRO A 222 22.84 -8.52 6.77
N PRO A 223 22.76 -9.85 6.82
CA PRO A 223 22.20 -10.63 5.74
C PRO A 223 20.72 -10.25 5.50
N PRO A 224 20.27 -10.18 4.23
CA PRO A 224 18.91 -9.77 3.88
C PRO A 224 17.82 -10.68 4.48
N GLU A 225 18.17 -11.91 4.84
CA GLU A 225 17.29 -12.91 5.46
C GLU A 225 16.76 -12.46 6.82
N ARG A 226 17.47 -11.58 7.54
CA ARG A 226 16.99 -11.00 8.80
C ARG A 226 15.70 -10.19 8.64
N ARG A 227 15.46 -9.64 7.46
CA ARG A 227 14.20 -8.93 7.15
C ARG A 227 13.01 -9.88 7.02
N LEU A 228 13.25 -11.20 6.87
CA LEU A 228 12.20 -12.21 6.75
C LEU A 228 11.67 -12.71 8.11
N ILE A 229 12.32 -12.37 9.23
CA ILE A 229 11.91 -12.82 10.55
C ILE A 229 10.44 -12.46 10.87
N PRO A 230 9.96 -11.22 10.67
CA PRO A 230 8.55 -10.89 10.89
C PRO A 230 7.60 -11.73 10.02
N LEU A 231 8.02 -12.05 8.79
CA LEU A 231 7.26 -12.87 7.86
C LEU A 231 7.10 -14.30 8.36
N ILE A 232 8.18 -14.89 8.90
CA ILE A 232 8.16 -16.25 9.48
C ILE A 232 7.20 -16.29 10.67
N VAL A 233 7.29 -15.32 11.59
CA VAL A 233 6.39 -15.22 12.74
C VAL A 233 4.94 -15.07 12.28
N GLY A 234 4.67 -14.17 11.35
CA GLY A 234 3.32 -13.96 10.78
C GLY A 234 2.77 -15.22 10.10
N GLY A 235 3.64 -15.97 9.40
CA GLY A 235 3.29 -17.22 8.73
C GLY A 235 2.80 -18.32 9.67
N PHE A 236 3.27 -18.35 10.92
CA PHE A 236 2.75 -19.28 11.95
C PHE A 236 1.50 -18.73 12.65
N VAL A 237 1.46 -17.43 12.92
CA VAL A 237 0.33 -16.82 13.62
C VAL A 237 -0.94 -16.80 12.77
N LEU A 238 -0.81 -16.60 11.46
CA LEU A 238 -1.95 -16.52 10.55
C LEU A 238 -2.82 -17.79 10.55
N PRO A 239 -2.30 -19.01 10.34
CA PRO A 239 -3.12 -20.22 10.39
C PRO A 239 -3.79 -20.42 11.75
N ILE A 240 -3.06 -20.16 12.86
CA ILE A 240 -3.61 -20.30 14.21
C ILE A 240 -4.80 -19.35 14.40
N SER A 241 -4.67 -18.10 13.97
CA SER A 241 -5.76 -17.12 14.08
C SER A 241 -6.97 -17.49 13.21
N LEU A 242 -6.75 -18.06 12.02
CA LEU A 242 -7.82 -18.52 11.14
C LEU A 242 -8.61 -19.67 11.74
N PHE A 243 -7.92 -20.67 12.31
CA PHE A 243 -8.59 -21.77 13.03
C PHE A 243 -9.37 -21.28 14.24
N TRP A 244 -8.80 -20.36 15.01
CA TRP A 244 -9.47 -19.74 16.14
C TRP A 244 -10.75 -19.00 15.72
N GLN A 245 -10.66 -18.21 14.67
CA GLN A 245 -11.81 -17.47 14.12
C GLN A 245 -12.92 -18.43 13.63
N GLY A 246 -12.54 -19.48 12.89
CA GLY A 246 -13.49 -20.48 12.40
C GLY A 246 -14.24 -21.18 13.54
N TRP A 247 -13.54 -21.43 14.64
CA TRP A 247 -14.16 -22.04 15.83
C TRP A 247 -15.04 -21.03 16.61
N ALA A 248 -14.57 -19.81 16.78
CA ALA A 248 -15.30 -18.77 17.51
C ALA A 248 -16.55 -18.25 16.78
N GLY A 249 -16.60 -18.36 15.46
CA GLY A 249 -17.76 -17.97 14.63
C GLY A 249 -18.92 -18.95 14.67
N TYR A 250 -18.77 -20.12 15.32
CA TYR A 250 -19.81 -21.12 15.38
C TYR A 250 -20.90 -20.73 16.40
N LYS A 251 -22.13 -20.57 15.93
CA LYS A 251 -23.29 -20.35 16.79
C LYS A 251 -23.66 -21.67 17.47
N SER A 252 -23.57 -21.72 18.78
CA SER A 252 -24.00 -22.91 19.53
C SER A 252 -25.51 -23.15 19.32
N SER A 253 -25.87 -24.37 18.96
CA SER A 253 -27.27 -24.77 18.75
C SER A 253 -28.14 -24.65 19.99
N SER A 254 -27.58 -24.31 21.17
CA SER A 254 -28.31 -24.11 22.43
C SER A 254 -29.04 -22.75 22.51
N GLU A 255 -28.87 -21.84 21.55
CA GLU A 255 -29.61 -20.56 21.50
C GLU A 255 -30.77 -20.58 20.48
N GLN A 256 -31.14 -21.74 19.96
CA GLN A 256 -32.24 -21.90 18.97
C GLN A 256 -33.55 -22.40 19.58
N ASP A 257 -33.67 -22.57 20.91
CA ASP A 257 -34.90 -22.97 21.62
C ASP A 257 -35.55 -21.81 22.38
#